data_6300b63deace84ec08b29091db16f763
#
_entry.id   6300b63deace84ec08b29091db16f763
#
_cell.length_a   1.000
_cell.length_b   1.000
_cell.length_c   1.000
_cell.angle_alpha   90.00
_cell.angle_beta   90.00
_cell.angle_gamma   90.00
#
_symmetry.space_group_name_H-M   'P 1'
#
loop_
_entity.id
_entity.type
_entity.pdbx_description
1 polymer ?
#
loop_
_entity_poly.entity_id
_entity_poly.type
_entity_poly.pdbx_seq_one_letter_code
_entity_poly.pdbx_strand_id
1 'polypeptide(L)'
;KVPEGEAYAKGCFVEPTIVRAKATDRVAQEEVFGPFVTILTFKDDEEALAIANGTDYGLGAGLWTNDLTRAHLFAKKLHAGMVWINCYKRVHPASPFGGVGMSGYGREMGFEAMREYTQPKSVWVNVDANLPPFYKR
;
A
#
# COMPACT_ATOMS: atom_id res chain seq x y z
N LYS A 1 -28.20 -6.57 1.53
CA LYS A 1 -29.28 -7.11 0.68
C LYS A 1 -29.20 -6.45 -0.69
N VAL A 2 -29.22 -7.25 -1.73
CA VAL A 2 -29.26 -6.74 -3.12
C VAL A 2 -30.61 -6.03 -3.31
N PRO A 3 -30.68 -4.86 -4.00
CA PRO A 3 -31.95 -4.23 -4.33
C PRO A 3 -32.83 -5.17 -5.14
N GLU A 4 -34.12 -5.23 -4.80
CA GLU A 4 -35.11 -6.05 -5.48
C GLU A 4 -36.06 -5.16 -6.30
N GLY A 5 -36.60 -5.68 -7.40
CA GLY A 5 -37.56 -5.01 -8.24
C GLY A 5 -37.12 -4.89 -9.70
N GLU A 6 -38.08 -4.65 -10.58
CA GLU A 6 -37.89 -4.61 -12.04
C GLU A 6 -36.85 -3.56 -12.48
N ALA A 7 -36.78 -2.42 -11.78
CA ALA A 7 -35.80 -1.36 -12.03
C ALA A 7 -34.35 -1.82 -11.84
N TYR A 8 -34.10 -2.84 -11.01
CA TYR A 8 -32.78 -3.36 -10.70
C TYR A 8 -32.45 -4.69 -11.41
N ALA A 9 -33.40 -5.27 -12.13
CA ALA A 9 -33.29 -6.60 -12.72
C ALA A 9 -32.12 -6.75 -13.72
N LYS A 10 -31.67 -5.65 -14.33
CA LYS A 10 -30.51 -5.61 -15.26
C LYS A 10 -29.23 -5.09 -14.62
N GLY A 11 -29.22 -4.81 -13.31
CA GLY A 11 -28.04 -4.32 -12.59
C GLY A 11 -27.11 -5.47 -12.16
N CYS A 12 -25.80 -5.19 -12.11
CA CYS A 12 -24.78 -6.12 -11.63
C CYS A 12 -24.56 -5.95 -10.12
N PHE A 13 -25.58 -6.18 -9.33
CA PHE A 13 -25.50 -6.05 -7.87
C PHE A 13 -24.95 -7.32 -7.24
N VAL A 14 -24.00 -7.15 -6.32
CA VAL A 14 -23.40 -8.23 -5.55
C VAL A 14 -23.65 -7.98 -4.05
N GLU A 15 -24.04 -8.99 -3.32
CA GLU A 15 -24.23 -8.90 -1.86
C GLU A 15 -22.88 -8.72 -1.16
N PRO A 16 -22.79 -7.82 -0.16
CA PRO A 16 -21.63 -7.76 0.73
C PRO A 16 -21.38 -9.14 1.37
N THR A 17 -20.19 -9.65 1.19
CA THR A 17 -19.82 -11.02 1.58
C THR A 17 -18.65 -10.99 2.53
N ILE A 18 -18.77 -11.72 3.65
CA ILE A 18 -17.68 -11.92 4.63
C ILE A 18 -17.34 -13.40 4.64
N VAL A 19 -16.07 -13.73 4.46
CA VAL A 19 -15.58 -15.12 4.45
C VAL A 19 -14.51 -15.29 5.52
N ARG A 20 -14.67 -16.33 6.34
CA ARG A 20 -13.59 -16.79 7.22
C ARG A 20 -12.69 -17.75 6.42
N ALA A 21 -11.41 -17.44 6.34
CA ALA A 21 -10.44 -18.18 5.55
C ALA A 21 -9.14 -18.42 6.32
N LYS A 22 -8.27 -19.25 5.74
CA LYS A 22 -6.87 -19.38 6.16
C LYS A 22 -6.01 -18.40 5.36
N ALA A 23 -4.85 -18.05 5.88
CA ALA A 23 -3.91 -17.14 5.22
C ALA A 23 -3.46 -17.64 3.83
N THR A 24 -3.44 -18.96 3.63
CA THR A 24 -3.05 -19.60 2.36
C THR A 24 -4.18 -19.77 1.35
N ASP A 25 -5.41 -19.46 1.73
CA ASP A 25 -6.55 -19.62 0.82
C ASP A 25 -6.49 -18.52 -0.26
N ARG A 26 -6.88 -18.88 -1.48
CA ARG A 26 -6.86 -17.98 -2.63
C ARG A 26 -7.57 -16.65 -2.37
N VAL A 27 -8.73 -16.69 -1.70
CA VAL A 27 -9.51 -15.48 -1.35
C VAL A 27 -8.83 -14.57 -0.33
N ALA A 28 -7.79 -15.05 0.37
CA ALA A 28 -6.97 -14.25 1.29
C ALA A 28 -5.69 -13.73 0.62
N GLN A 29 -5.32 -14.26 -0.54
CA GLN A 29 -4.11 -13.92 -1.29
C GLN A 29 -4.37 -13.05 -2.51
N GLU A 30 -5.53 -13.21 -3.16
CA GLU A 30 -5.91 -12.45 -4.34
C GLU A 30 -6.83 -11.29 -3.96
N GLU A 31 -6.68 -10.16 -4.64
CA GLU A 31 -7.56 -9.03 -4.48
C GLU A 31 -8.93 -9.30 -5.10
N VAL A 32 -9.97 -9.43 -4.26
CA VAL A 32 -11.36 -9.44 -4.72
C VAL A 32 -11.85 -8.00 -4.75
N PHE A 33 -11.83 -7.38 -5.92
CA PHE A 33 -12.19 -5.96 -6.09
C PHE A 33 -13.71 -5.76 -6.07
N GLY A 34 -14.31 -5.87 -4.88
CA GLY A 34 -15.77 -5.79 -4.69
C GLY A 34 -16.16 -5.71 -3.20
N PRO A 35 -17.47 -5.82 -2.89
CA PRO A 35 -17.98 -5.77 -1.51
C PRO A 35 -17.69 -7.10 -0.77
N PHE A 36 -16.43 -7.40 -0.60
CA PHE A 36 -15.94 -8.67 -0.06
C PHE A 36 -14.90 -8.45 1.02
N VAL A 37 -14.96 -9.19 2.12
CA VAL A 37 -14.00 -9.14 3.23
C VAL A 37 -13.63 -10.55 3.66
N THR A 38 -12.33 -10.80 3.77
CA THR A 38 -11.80 -12.04 4.36
C THR A 38 -11.41 -11.79 5.81
N ILE A 39 -11.85 -12.67 6.71
CA ILE A 39 -11.50 -12.62 8.13
C ILE A 39 -10.55 -13.77 8.45
N LEU A 40 -9.42 -13.43 9.06
CA LEU A 40 -8.44 -14.36 9.61
C LEU A 40 -8.27 -14.11 11.10
N THR A 41 -8.00 -15.17 11.85
CA THR A 41 -7.69 -15.08 13.28
C THR A 41 -6.21 -15.33 13.50
N PHE A 42 -5.66 -14.69 14.52
CA PHE A 42 -4.28 -14.87 14.95
C PHE A 42 -4.24 -15.04 16.48
N LYS A 43 -3.17 -15.63 16.98
CA LYS A 43 -2.98 -15.92 18.43
C LYS A 43 -2.13 -14.86 19.14
N ASP A 44 -1.18 -14.25 18.40
CA ASP A 44 -0.22 -13.27 18.92
C ASP A 44 0.19 -12.26 17.85
N ASP A 45 0.98 -11.27 18.24
CA ASP A 45 1.43 -10.18 17.39
C ASP A 45 2.35 -10.66 16.25
N GLU A 46 3.11 -11.72 16.48
CA GLU A 46 4.02 -12.28 15.50
C GLU A 46 3.23 -12.94 14.36
N GLU A 47 2.23 -13.74 14.70
CA GLU A 47 1.32 -14.33 13.72
C GLU A 47 0.50 -13.27 12.98
N ALA A 48 0.01 -12.23 13.70
CA ALA A 48 -0.70 -11.12 13.07
C ALA A 48 0.14 -10.42 12.00
N LEU A 49 1.42 -10.14 12.31
CA LEU A 49 2.36 -9.54 11.36
C LEU A 49 2.70 -10.48 10.20
N ALA A 50 2.88 -11.76 10.48
CA ALA A 50 3.14 -12.76 9.45
C ALA A 50 1.97 -12.87 8.46
N ILE A 51 0.73 -12.89 8.95
CA ILE A 51 -0.48 -12.89 8.13
C ILE A 51 -0.59 -11.59 7.33
N ALA A 52 -0.43 -10.43 7.98
CA ALA A 52 -0.57 -9.13 7.31
C ALA A 52 0.47 -8.90 6.21
N ASN A 53 1.69 -9.41 6.40
CA ASN A 53 2.78 -9.32 5.41
C ASN A 53 2.84 -10.53 4.46
N GLY A 54 1.94 -11.49 4.61
CA GLY A 54 1.93 -12.75 3.88
C GLY A 54 1.26 -12.70 2.50
N THR A 55 1.07 -11.52 1.92
CA THR A 55 0.58 -11.31 0.56
C THR A 55 1.60 -10.55 -0.26
N ASP A 56 1.51 -10.64 -1.58
CA ASP A 56 2.37 -9.89 -2.50
C ASP A 56 1.99 -8.40 -2.58
N TYR A 57 0.87 -8.01 -1.97
CA TYR A 57 0.36 -6.64 -1.95
C TYR A 57 0.84 -5.87 -0.72
N GLY A 58 0.88 -4.55 -0.84
CA GLY A 58 1.29 -3.65 0.24
C GLY A 58 0.87 -2.20 0.00
N LEU A 59 -0.41 -1.95 -0.30
CA LEU A 59 -0.91 -0.59 -0.47
C LEU A 59 -1.12 0.09 0.87
N GLY A 60 -1.94 -0.50 1.73
CA GLY A 60 -2.29 0.10 3.00
C GLY A 60 -2.66 -0.92 4.07
N ALA A 61 -2.33 -0.60 5.31
CA ALA A 61 -2.67 -1.39 6.48
C ALA A 61 -3.29 -0.53 7.57
N GLY A 62 -4.17 -1.10 8.37
CA GLY A 62 -4.80 -0.45 9.52
C GLY A 62 -4.60 -1.26 10.80
N LEU A 63 -4.33 -0.59 11.91
CA LEU A 63 -4.16 -1.19 13.23
C LEU A 63 -4.97 -0.44 14.26
N TRP A 64 -5.68 -1.15 15.12
CA TRP A 64 -6.36 -0.60 16.28
C TRP A 64 -5.74 -1.14 17.56
N THR A 65 -5.19 -0.25 18.37
CA THR A 65 -4.56 -0.59 19.65
C THR A 65 -4.49 0.64 20.55
N ASN A 66 -4.58 0.43 21.86
CA ASN A 66 -4.31 1.46 22.88
C ASN A 66 -2.84 1.43 23.37
N ASP A 67 -2.06 0.43 22.94
CA ASP A 67 -0.64 0.31 23.27
C ASP A 67 0.19 1.07 22.23
N LEU A 68 0.80 2.17 22.66
CA LEU A 68 1.61 3.03 21.80
C LEU A 68 2.87 2.31 21.28
N THR A 69 3.49 1.49 22.13
CA THR A 69 4.69 0.72 21.75
C THR A 69 4.34 -0.28 20.65
N ARG A 70 3.24 -1.01 20.83
CA ARG A 70 2.71 -1.94 19.81
C ARG A 70 2.37 -1.20 18.51
N ALA A 71 1.75 -0.03 18.58
CA ALA A 71 1.39 0.78 17.43
C ALA A 71 2.62 1.11 16.57
N HIS A 72 3.70 1.63 17.18
CA HIS A 72 4.94 1.96 16.48
C HIS A 72 5.68 0.73 15.97
N LEU A 73 5.66 -0.37 16.73
CA LEU A 73 6.27 -1.63 16.30
C LEU A 73 5.62 -2.18 15.04
N PHE A 74 4.28 -2.22 15.02
CA PHE A 74 3.52 -2.66 13.85
C PHE A 74 3.72 -1.73 12.66
N ALA A 75 3.64 -0.41 12.85
CA ALA A 75 3.87 0.56 11.79
C ALA A 75 5.24 0.37 11.12
N LYS A 76 6.27 0.03 11.91
CA LYS A 76 7.62 -0.25 11.39
C LYS A 76 7.72 -1.59 10.64
N LYS A 77 6.99 -2.62 11.10
CA LYS A 77 7.11 -4.00 10.58
C LYS A 77 6.12 -4.35 9.48
N LEU A 78 5.03 -3.60 9.36
CA LEU A 78 4.05 -3.80 8.30
C LEU A 78 4.65 -3.42 6.95
N HIS A 79 4.58 -4.33 6.00
CA HIS A 79 5.03 -4.15 4.62
C HIS A 79 3.93 -3.50 3.78
N ALA A 80 3.68 -2.23 4.04
CA ALA A 80 2.67 -1.43 3.36
C ALA A 80 3.18 0.00 3.15
N GLY A 81 2.77 0.63 2.05
CA GLY A 81 3.14 2.01 1.75
C GLY A 81 2.44 3.02 2.65
N MET A 82 1.28 2.64 3.20
CA MET A 82 0.53 3.45 4.15
C MET A 82 0.11 2.62 5.35
N VAL A 83 0.28 3.18 6.55
CA VAL A 83 -0.17 2.54 7.80
C VAL A 83 -0.99 3.53 8.61
N TRP A 84 -2.19 3.14 8.99
CA TRP A 84 -3.08 3.91 9.84
C TRP A 84 -3.20 3.25 11.21
N ILE A 85 -3.18 4.07 12.26
CA ILE A 85 -3.36 3.63 13.64
C ILE A 85 -4.61 4.28 14.19
N ASN A 86 -5.55 3.46 14.68
CA ASN A 86 -6.86 3.87 15.22
C ASN A 86 -7.69 4.75 14.26
N CYS A 87 -7.38 4.66 12.98
CA CYS A 87 -8.16 5.25 11.89
C CYS A 87 -7.93 4.42 10.61
N TYR A 88 -8.66 4.72 9.53
CA TYR A 88 -8.45 4.06 8.24
C TYR A 88 -8.84 4.98 7.08
N LYS A 89 -8.14 4.83 5.95
CA LYS A 89 -8.37 5.59 4.70
C LYS A 89 -8.32 7.13 4.88
N ARG A 90 -7.60 7.62 5.88
CA ARG A 90 -7.31 9.05 5.99
C ARG A 90 -6.15 9.40 5.05
N VAL A 91 -6.37 10.34 4.15
CA VAL A 91 -5.37 10.86 3.21
C VAL A 91 -5.25 12.37 3.35
N HIS A 92 -4.07 12.89 3.07
CA HIS A 92 -3.80 14.32 3.10
C HIS A 92 -2.85 14.68 1.96
N PRO A 93 -3.06 15.78 1.21
CA PRO A 93 -2.22 16.14 0.07
C PRO A 93 -0.72 16.25 0.37
N ALA A 94 -0.34 16.54 1.61
CA ALA A 94 1.06 16.60 2.04
C ALA A 94 1.64 15.26 2.51
N SER A 95 0.86 14.17 2.48
CA SER A 95 1.32 12.83 2.88
C SER A 95 1.42 11.94 1.65
N PRO A 96 2.54 11.25 1.43
CA PRO A 96 2.69 10.38 0.25
C PRO A 96 1.68 9.25 0.26
N PHE A 97 1.11 8.95 -0.90
CA PHE A 97 0.18 7.87 -1.14
C PHE A 97 0.78 6.90 -2.16
N GLY A 98 0.79 5.62 -1.86
CA GLY A 98 1.27 4.59 -2.79
C GLY A 98 1.62 3.30 -2.09
N GLY A 99 1.78 2.23 -2.86
CA GLY A 99 2.03 0.88 -2.40
C GLY A 99 3.48 0.41 -2.52
N VAL A 100 3.67 -0.84 -2.13
CA VAL A 100 4.88 -1.63 -2.36
C VAL A 100 4.49 -2.99 -2.94
N GLY A 101 5.45 -3.76 -3.45
CA GLY A 101 5.20 -5.07 -4.05
C GLY A 101 4.25 -5.00 -5.24
N MET A 102 3.29 -5.91 -5.32
CA MET A 102 2.30 -5.97 -6.40
C MET A 102 1.30 -4.80 -6.38
N SER A 103 1.25 -4.02 -5.30
CA SER A 103 0.45 -2.78 -5.24
C SER A 103 1.08 -1.61 -5.99
N GLY A 104 2.24 -1.80 -6.59
CA GLY A 104 2.90 -0.83 -7.44
C GLY A 104 4.08 -0.12 -6.78
N TYR A 105 4.65 0.82 -7.51
CA TYR A 105 5.79 1.66 -7.10
C TYR A 105 5.46 3.13 -7.36
N GLY A 106 6.33 4.02 -6.89
CA GLY A 106 6.09 5.45 -6.97
C GLY A 106 5.19 5.95 -5.84
N ARG A 107 5.01 7.25 -5.79
CA ARG A 107 4.14 7.90 -4.80
C ARG A 107 3.37 9.05 -5.44
N GLU A 108 2.08 9.12 -5.11
CA GLU A 108 1.27 10.30 -5.32
C GLU A 108 1.23 11.13 -4.04
N MET A 109 0.89 12.40 -4.14
CA MET A 109 0.84 13.32 -3.01
C MET A 109 2.19 13.50 -2.29
N GLY A 110 2.25 14.39 -1.33
CA GLY A 110 3.48 14.70 -0.63
C GLY A 110 4.57 15.28 -1.53
N PHE A 111 5.73 15.49 -0.95
CA PHE A 111 6.91 15.95 -1.69
C PHE A 111 7.44 14.91 -2.68
N GLU A 112 7.26 13.64 -2.37
CA GLU A 112 7.71 12.50 -3.17
C GLU A 112 7.06 12.50 -4.57
N ALA A 113 5.81 12.93 -4.69
CA ALA A 113 5.12 13.03 -5.97
C ALA A 113 5.85 13.94 -6.96
N MET A 114 6.56 14.95 -6.50
CA MET A 114 7.33 15.83 -7.40
C MET A 114 8.42 15.09 -8.15
N ARG A 115 8.98 14.04 -7.58
CA ARG A 115 10.02 13.22 -8.22
C ARG A 115 9.48 12.43 -9.40
N GLU A 116 8.21 12.03 -9.35
CA GLU A 116 7.54 11.29 -10.41
C GLU A 116 7.29 12.16 -11.67
N TYR A 117 7.19 13.48 -11.48
CA TYR A 117 6.93 14.45 -12.56
C TYR A 117 8.17 15.23 -12.97
N THR A 118 9.35 14.93 -12.41
CA THR A 118 10.61 15.61 -12.71
C THR A 118 11.70 14.62 -13.05
N GLN A 119 12.71 15.13 -13.77
CA GLN A 119 13.91 14.34 -14.06
C GLN A 119 15.16 15.11 -13.64
N PRO A 120 16.07 14.48 -12.90
CA PRO A 120 17.33 15.10 -12.56
C PRO A 120 18.19 15.26 -13.82
N LYS A 121 18.81 16.43 -13.96
CA LYS A 121 19.80 16.71 -15.00
C LYS A 121 21.12 17.13 -14.35
N SER A 122 22.19 16.43 -14.68
CA SER A 122 23.54 16.85 -14.30
C SER A 122 24.13 17.76 -15.38
N VAL A 123 24.61 18.93 -14.97
CA VAL A 123 25.24 19.90 -15.88
C VAL A 123 26.64 20.21 -15.34
N TRP A 124 27.62 19.95 -16.17
CA TRP A 124 29.03 20.25 -15.88
C TRP A 124 29.50 21.32 -16.85
N VAL A 125 29.94 22.44 -16.28
CA VAL A 125 30.52 23.55 -17.09
C VAL A 125 31.99 23.66 -16.73
N ASN A 126 32.86 23.39 -17.68
CA ASN A 126 34.28 23.68 -17.53
C ASN A 126 34.56 25.11 -18.04
N VAL A 127 35.08 25.94 -17.14
CA VAL A 127 35.49 27.33 -17.45
C VAL A 127 36.99 27.44 -17.69
N ASP A 128 37.72 26.33 -17.57
CA ASP A 128 39.15 26.29 -17.83
C ASP A 128 39.41 25.93 -19.31
N ALA A 129 40.36 26.62 -19.95
CA ALA A 129 40.76 26.35 -21.31
C ALA A 129 41.47 25.02 -21.50
N ASN A 130 41.98 24.42 -20.40
CA ASN A 130 42.71 23.15 -20.42
C ASN A 130 41.76 22.01 -20.02
N LEU A 131 41.30 21.24 -21.01
CA LEU A 131 40.57 20.01 -20.76
C LEU A 131 41.52 18.89 -20.31
N PRO A 132 41.28 18.24 -19.17
CA PRO A 132 42.05 17.07 -18.78
C PRO A 132 41.88 15.97 -19.83
N PRO A 133 42.94 15.22 -20.17
CA PRO A 133 42.81 14.12 -21.13
C PRO A 133 41.87 13.04 -20.56
N PHE A 134 40.97 12.56 -21.41
CA PHE A 134 39.99 11.54 -21.02
C PHE A 134 40.65 10.20 -20.69
N TYR A 135 41.83 9.93 -21.30
CA TYR A 135 42.66 8.79 -20.96
C TYR A 135 44.07 9.28 -20.56
N LYS A 136 44.56 8.80 -19.42
CA LYS A 136 46.01 8.91 -19.15
C LYS A 136 46.74 7.96 -20.13
N ARG A 137 47.62 8.50 -20.96
CA ARG A 137 48.57 7.72 -21.74
C ARG A 137 49.68 7.22 -20.84
#